data_78792b2d8efe04a1a7e66b90dcc6693f
#
_entry.id   78792b2d8efe04a1a7e66b90dcc6693f
#
_cell.length_a   1.000
_cell.length_b   1.000
_cell.length_c   1.000
_cell.angle_alpha   90.00
_cell.angle_beta   90.00
_cell.angle_gamma   90.00
#
_symmetry.space_group_name_H-M   'P 1'
#
loop_
_entity.id
_entity.type
_entity.pdbx_description
1 polymer ?
#
loop_
_entity_poly.entity_id
_entity_poly.type
_entity_poly.pdbx_seq_one_letter_code
_entity_poly.pdbx_strand_id
1 'polypeptide(L)'
;YFMERLGVNAVFNSGAIELNGKYYLIARVEGNDRKSFFGIAESDSPVDGFRFWDYPVLLDDICPEETNVYDMRLTKHADGWIYGVFCSESKDTKSSDLSAAVAAAGIVRTKDLKHWERLDNLKTLHSPQQRNVVLHPEFIHGKYAFYTRPMDDFIDTGSGGGIGFGLCEDIEHAVIDEEIITSKRKYHTITEAKNGAGAVPIK
;
A
#
# COMPACT_ATOMS: atom_id res chain seq x y z
N TYR A 1 19.11 -0.25 18.83
CA TYR A 1 18.27 0.68 19.60
C TYR A 1 16.80 0.63 19.15
N PHE A 2 16.53 0.82 17.84
CA PHE A 2 15.18 0.69 17.29
C PHE A 2 14.62 -0.74 17.41
N MET A 3 15.42 -1.72 17.09
CA MET A 3 15.05 -3.13 17.17
C MET A 3 14.74 -3.58 18.60
N GLU A 4 15.55 -3.19 19.56
CA GLU A 4 15.36 -3.54 20.98
C GLU A 4 14.12 -2.87 21.57
N ARG A 5 13.91 -1.59 21.24
CA ARG A 5 12.82 -0.80 21.82
C ARG A 5 11.44 -1.14 21.27
N LEU A 6 11.34 -1.46 19.98
CA LEU A 6 10.05 -1.76 19.32
C LEU A 6 9.85 -3.25 19.04
N GLY A 7 10.80 -4.12 19.42
CA GLY A 7 10.72 -5.55 19.13
C GLY A 7 10.75 -5.86 17.63
N VAL A 8 11.53 -5.09 16.87
CA VAL A 8 11.59 -5.17 15.41
C VAL A 8 12.52 -6.29 14.97
N ASN A 9 12.03 -7.15 14.09
CA ASN A 9 12.81 -8.17 13.42
C ASN A 9 13.42 -7.68 12.10
N ALA A 10 12.62 -6.96 11.29
CA ALA A 10 13.04 -6.45 9.99
C ALA A 10 12.31 -5.18 9.59
N VAL A 11 12.89 -4.42 8.66
CA VAL A 11 12.32 -3.20 8.09
C VAL A 11 12.46 -3.23 6.57
N PHE A 12 11.38 -2.98 5.83
CA PHE A 12 11.38 -2.99 4.37
C PHE A 12 10.34 -2.04 3.75
N ASN A 13 10.39 -1.91 2.42
CA ASN A 13 9.36 -1.36 1.55
C ASN A 13 8.74 -0.06 2.05
N SER A 14 9.56 0.98 2.22
CA SER A 14 9.10 2.28 2.69
C SER A 14 8.36 3.06 1.60
N GLY A 15 7.25 3.69 1.97
CA GLY A 15 6.75 4.88 1.29
C GLY A 15 7.52 6.11 1.77
N ALA A 16 7.63 7.14 0.93
CA ALA A 16 8.35 8.37 1.25
C ALA A 16 7.48 9.59 0.93
N ILE A 17 7.65 10.66 1.71
CA ILE A 17 6.98 11.94 1.45
C ILE A 17 7.78 13.10 2.05
N GLU A 18 7.75 14.26 1.39
CA GLU A 18 8.18 15.53 1.98
C GLU A 18 6.95 16.25 2.56
N LEU A 19 7.05 16.74 3.78
CA LEU A 19 6.00 17.51 4.42
C LEU A 19 6.61 18.61 5.31
N ASN A 20 6.27 19.87 5.02
CA ASN A 20 6.72 21.04 5.79
C ASN A 20 8.24 21.15 5.94
N GLY A 21 8.98 20.85 4.87
CA GLY A 21 10.45 20.93 4.84
C GLY A 21 11.18 19.77 5.53
N LYS A 22 10.45 18.72 5.92
CA LYS A 22 11.03 17.49 6.44
C LYS A 22 10.68 16.30 5.53
N TYR A 23 11.49 15.29 5.60
CA TYR A 23 11.33 14.05 4.84
C TYR A 23 10.90 12.92 5.76
N TYR A 24 9.91 12.17 5.34
CA TYR A 24 9.33 11.07 6.11
C TYR A 24 9.36 9.78 5.32
N LEU A 25 9.68 8.71 6.01
CA LEU A 25 9.52 7.34 5.53
C LEU A 25 8.45 6.65 6.35
N ILE A 26 7.47 6.05 5.70
CA ILE A 26 6.58 5.09 6.35
C ILE A 26 7.04 3.68 5.97
N ALA A 27 7.64 3.01 6.91
CA ALA A 27 8.27 1.71 6.67
C ALA A 27 7.35 0.57 7.09
N ARG A 28 7.35 -0.50 6.32
CA ARG A 28 6.90 -1.80 6.81
C ARG A 28 7.88 -2.28 7.86
N VAL A 29 7.38 -2.51 9.05
CA VAL A 29 8.15 -3.05 10.17
C VAL A 29 7.56 -4.40 10.53
N GLU A 30 8.41 -5.42 10.62
CA GLU A 30 8.01 -6.75 11.04
C GLU A 30 8.44 -7.00 12.49
N GLY A 31 7.50 -7.38 13.33
CA GLY A 31 7.74 -7.78 14.70
C GLY A 31 8.29 -9.21 14.81
N ASN A 32 8.63 -9.63 16.02
CA ASN A 32 9.13 -10.97 16.31
C ASN A 32 8.08 -12.07 16.05
N ASP A 33 6.81 -11.71 16.05
CA ASP A 33 5.67 -12.58 15.70
C ASP A 33 5.44 -12.69 14.18
N ARG A 34 6.29 -12.04 13.37
CA ARG A 34 6.19 -11.92 11.91
C ARG A 34 4.95 -11.18 11.42
N LYS A 35 4.28 -10.43 12.30
CA LYS A 35 3.25 -9.49 11.89
C LYS A 35 3.89 -8.17 11.49
N SER A 36 3.32 -7.55 10.45
CA SER A 36 3.77 -6.25 9.99
C SER A 36 2.95 -5.13 10.59
N PHE A 37 3.58 -4.02 10.83
CA PHE A 37 2.97 -2.75 11.19
C PHE A 37 3.73 -1.61 10.50
N PHE A 38 3.26 -0.38 10.62
CA PHE A 38 3.91 0.78 10.02
C PHE A 38 4.64 1.59 11.07
N GLY A 39 5.92 1.89 10.79
CA GLY A 39 6.72 2.83 11.56
C GLY A 39 7.07 4.05 10.73
N ILE A 40 7.03 5.24 11.34
CA ILE A 40 7.43 6.47 10.68
C ILE A 40 8.83 6.87 11.13
N ALA A 41 9.68 7.20 10.16
CA ALA A 41 10.97 7.84 10.39
C ALA A 41 10.98 9.23 9.76
N GLU A 42 11.60 10.20 10.41
CA GLU A 42 11.76 11.57 9.91
C GLU A 42 13.21 11.98 9.79
N SER A 43 13.49 12.90 8.86
CA SER A 43 14.81 13.51 8.68
C SER A 43 14.65 14.93 8.11
N ASP A 44 15.66 15.77 8.36
CA ASP A 44 15.83 17.06 7.68
C ASP A 44 16.56 16.91 6.32
N SER A 45 17.04 15.71 5.99
CA SER A 45 17.71 15.36 4.74
C SER A 45 16.94 14.26 4.00
N PRO A 46 16.83 14.34 2.64
CA PRO A 46 16.14 13.30 1.87
C PRO A 46 16.92 11.99 1.75
N VAL A 47 18.19 11.96 2.12
CA VAL A 47 19.09 10.83 1.82
C VAL A 47 19.64 10.14 3.06
N ASP A 48 19.64 10.80 4.23
CA ASP A 48 20.23 10.26 5.45
C ASP A 48 19.60 10.82 6.72
N GLY A 49 20.10 10.40 7.88
CA GLY A 49 19.71 10.95 9.18
C GLY A 49 18.31 10.57 9.66
N PHE A 50 17.66 9.64 9.01
CA PHE A 50 16.31 9.22 9.39
C PHE A 50 16.27 8.62 10.80
N ARG A 51 15.32 9.08 11.62
CA ARG A 51 15.06 8.59 12.97
C ARG A 51 13.62 8.19 13.11
N PHE A 52 13.38 6.95 13.52
CA PHE A 52 12.03 6.46 13.77
C PHE A 52 11.40 7.11 14.98
N TRP A 53 10.12 7.39 14.87
CA TRP A 53 9.30 7.76 16.01
C TRP A 53 9.23 6.63 17.04
N ASP A 54 8.86 6.98 18.27
CA ASP A 54 8.86 6.03 19.39
C ASP A 54 7.61 5.15 19.44
N TYR A 55 6.71 5.33 18.50
CA TYR A 55 5.43 4.62 18.41
C TYR A 55 5.12 4.24 16.96
N PRO A 56 4.38 3.15 16.76
CA PRO A 56 3.93 2.76 15.43
C PRO A 56 2.77 3.64 14.95
N VAL A 57 2.45 3.57 13.67
CA VAL A 57 1.19 4.10 13.14
C VAL A 57 0.05 3.28 13.72
N LEU A 58 -0.87 3.96 14.39
CA LEU A 58 -2.11 3.35 14.86
C LEU A 58 -3.20 3.66 13.83
N LEU A 59 -3.76 2.60 13.28
CA LEU A 59 -4.94 2.68 12.44
C LEU A 59 -6.14 2.36 13.31
N ASP A 60 -6.99 3.34 13.53
CA ASP A 60 -8.22 3.15 14.28
C ASP A 60 -9.11 2.15 13.58
N ASP A 61 -9.96 1.70 13.34
CA ASP A 61 -10.85 0.79 12.61
C ASP A 61 -10.13 -0.18 11.65
N ILE A 62 -9.27 -1.03 12.20
CA ILE A 62 -8.81 -2.21 11.45
C ILE A 62 -10.00 -3.15 11.27
N CYS A 63 -10.26 -3.53 10.01
CA CYS A 63 -11.24 -4.57 9.72
C CYS A 63 -10.90 -5.84 10.53
N PRO A 64 -11.82 -6.39 11.33
CA PRO A 64 -11.53 -7.53 12.20
C PRO A 64 -10.97 -8.76 11.46
N GLU A 65 -11.27 -8.87 10.17
CA GLU A 65 -10.75 -9.95 9.33
C GLU A 65 -9.32 -9.69 8.83
N GLU A 66 -8.78 -8.48 8.96
CA GLU A 66 -7.41 -8.17 8.57
C GLU A 66 -6.42 -8.90 9.49
N THR A 67 -5.60 -9.75 8.90
CA THR A 67 -4.58 -10.49 9.63
C THR A 67 -3.20 -9.87 9.51
N ASN A 68 -2.97 -9.05 8.48
CA ASN A 68 -1.70 -8.38 8.22
C ASN A 68 -1.87 -7.15 7.33
N VAL A 69 -1.06 -6.09 7.59
CA VAL A 69 -1.01 -4.86 6.78
C VAL A 69 0.44 -4.53 6.46
N TYR A 70 0.74 -4.13 5.21
CA TYR A 70 2.12 -3.86 4.82
C TYR A 70 2.24 -3.02 3.53
N ASP A 71 3.45 -2.54 3.27
CA ASP A 71 3.88 -1.89 2.03
C ASP A 71 3.08 -0.63 1.68
N MET A 72 2.90 0.28 2.67
CA MET A 72 2.19 1.54 2.45
C MET A 72 2.98 2.48 1.53
N ARG A 73 2.30 3.08 0.57
CA ARG A 73 2.79 4.17 -0.28
C ARG A 73 2.04 5.44 0.05
N LEU A 74 2.77 6.54 0.24
CA LEU A 74 2.18 7.84 0.57
C LEU A 74 2.06 8.71 -0.68
N THR A 75 0.89 9.28 -0.87
CA THR A 75 0.59 10.21 -1.97
C THR A 75 0.04 11.52 -1.42
N LYS A 76 0.73 12.61 -1.70
CA LYS A 76 0.21 13.97 -1.46
C LYS A 76 -0.70 14.33 -2.63
N HIS A 77 -1.99 14.31 -2.39
CA HIS A 77 -2.99 14.42 -3.45
C HIS A 77 -3.46 15.87 -3.64
N ALA A 78 -3.96 16.19 -4.85
CA ALA A 78 -4.42 17.51 -5.24
C ALA A 78 -5.60 18.05 -4.41
N ASP A 79 -6.37 17.20 -3.75
CA ASP A 79 -7.44 17.58 -2.80
C ASP A 79 -6.91 18.06 -1.44
N GLY A 80 -5.59 18.03 -1.27
CA GLY A 80 -4.90 18.49 -0.05
C GLY A 80 -4.83 17.43 1.05
N TRP A 81 -5.21 16.18 0.83
CA TRP A 81 -4.96 15.06 1.72
C TRP A 81 -3.65 14.34 1.39
N ILE A 82 -3.09 13.69 2.37
CA ILE A 82 -2.06 12.68 2.21
C ILE A 82 -2.75 11.33 2.34
N TYR A 83 -2.70 10.53 1.30
CA TYR A 83 -3.24 9.18 1.32
C TYR A 83 -2.14 8.16 1.48
N GLY A 84 -2.41 7.14 2.28
CA GLY A 84 -1.61 5.94 2.35
C GLY A 84 -2.37 4.79 1.69
N VAL A 85 -1.81 4.18 0.66
CA VAL A 85 -2.36 2.96 0.06
C VAL A 85 -1.43 1.81 0.39
N PHE A 86 -1.98 0.71 0.91
CA PHE A 86 -1.21 -0.40 1.43
C PHE A 86 -1.86 -1.75 1.12
N CYS A 87 -1.10 -2.83 1.29
CA CYS A 87 -1.64 -4.17 1.20
C CYS A 87 -2.29 -4.55 2.53
N SER A 88 -3.54 -4.99 2.46
CA SER A 88 -4.31 -5.59 3.53
C SER A 88 -4.52 -7.07 3.22
N GLU A 89 -4.27 -7.94 4.16
CA GLU A 89 -4.50 -9.38 4.02
C GLU A 89 -5.51 -9.88 5.03
N SER A 90 -6.44 -10.69 4.54
CA SER A 90 -7.36 -11.48 5.35
C SER A 90 -7.13 -12.96 5.09
N LYS A 91 -7.49 -13.81 6.06
CA LYS A 91 -7.41 -15.24 5.86
C LYS A 91 -8.38 -15.68 4.77
N ASP A 92 -7.90 -16.51 3.83
CA ASP A 92 -8.79 -17.17 2.88
C ASP A 92 -9.57 -18.30 3.57
N THR A 93 -10.83 -18.02 3.87
CA THR A 93 -11.75 -18.98 4.51
C THR A 93 -12.20 -20.11 3.59
N LYS A 94 -11.94 -19.99 2.28
CA LYS A 94 -12.27 -21.02 1.28
C LYS A 94 -11.15 -22.03 1.10
N SER A 95 -9.95 -21.72 1.56
CA SER A 95 -8.79 -22.60 1.47
C SER A 95 -8.61 -23.44 2.72
N SER A 96 -8.26 -24.70 2.55
CA SER A 96 -7.81 -25.57 3.64
C SER A 96 -6.36 -25.28 4.07
N ASP A 97 -5.60 -24.54 3.28
CA ASP A 97 -4.26 -24.10 3.65
C ASP A 97 -4.36 -22.95 4.66
N LEU A 98 -3.79 -23.16 5.84
CA LEU A 98 -3.80 -22.19 6.93
C LEU A 98 -2.99 -20.92 6.60
N SER A 99 -2.08 -20.99 5.63
CA SER A 99 -1.28 -19.86 5.16
C SER A 99 -1.92 -19.06 4.02
N ALA A 100 -3.01 -19.56 3.45
CA ALA A 100 -3.69 -18.88 2.36
C ALA A 100 -4.34 -17.57 2.81
N ALA A 101 -4.09 -16.51 2.06
CA ALA A 101 -4.59 -15.19 2.34
C ALA A 101 -5.19 -14.53 1.09
N VAL A 102 -6.23 -13.74 1.29
CA VAL A 102 -6.82 -12.85 0.30
C VAL A 102 -6.25 -11.45 0.51
N ALA A 103 -5.82 -10.81 -0.57
CA ALA A 103 -5.23 -9.48 -0.52
C ALA A 103 -6.18 -8.43 -1.06
N ALA A 104 -6.22 -7.27 -0.40
CA ALA A 104 -6.92 -6.07 -0.82
C ALA A 104 -5.99 -4.86 -0.75
N ALA A 105 -6.37 -3.77 -1.40
CA ALA A 105 -5.69 -2.49 -1.25
C ALA A 105 -6.41 -1.66 -0.19
N GLY A 106 -5.79 -1.51 0.98
CA GLY A 106 -6.26 -0.66 2.05
C GLY A 106 -5.97 0.81 1.78
N ILE A 107 -6.85 1.70 2.20
CA ILE A 107 -6.70 3.15 2.05
C ILE A 107 -6.81 3.83 3.41
N VAL A 108 -5.90 4.73 3.69
CA VAL A 108 -5.97 5.67 4.82
C VAL A 108 -5.70 7.08 4.34
N ARG A 109 -6.14 8.09 5.09
CA ARG A 109 -5.77 9.48 4.85
C ARG A 109 -5.30 10.18 6.13
N THR A 110 -4.50 11.20 5.95
CA THR A 110 -3.97 12.03 7.04
C THR A 110 -3.64 13.44 6.56
N LYS A 111 -3.48 14.38 7.50
CA LYS A 111 -2.94 15.72 7.23
C LYS A 111 -1.57 15.93 7.86
N ASP A 112 -1.19 15.12 8.82
CA ASP A 112 -0.05 15.37 9.70
C ASP A 112 0.81 14.13 10.00
N LEU A 113 0.50 12.98 9.39
CA LEU A 113 1.13 11.67 9.60
C LEU A 113 0.96 11.11 11.03
N LYS A 114 0.18 11.77 11.88
CA LYS A 114 -0.08 11.36 13.27
C LYS A 114 -1.50 10.84 13.47
N HIS A 115 -2.45 11.55 12.88
CA HIS A 115 -3.88 11.20 12.93
C HIS A 115 -4.28 10.59 11.61
N TRP A 116 -4.71 9.34 11.64
CA TRP A 116 -5.03 8.55 10.47
C TRP A 116 -6.51 8.19 10.47
N GLU A 117 -7.14 8.35 9.33
CA GLU A 117 -8.50 7.92 9.09
C GLU A 117 -8.48 6.75 8.11
N ARG A 118 -9.08 5.64 8.51
CA ARG A 118 -9.21 4.44 7.67
C ARG A 118 -10.42 4.59 6.78
N LEU A 119 -10.22 4.42 5.46
CA LEU A 119 -11.27 4.39 4.46
C LEU A 119 -11.57 2.94 4.05
N ASP A 120 -12.63 2.75 3.24
CA ASP A 120 -12.92 1.45 2.67
C ASP A 120 -11.74 0.93 1.82
N ASN A 121 -11.57 -0.38 1.77
CA ASN A 121 -10.63 -0.99 0.84
C ASN A 121 -11.07 -0.72 -0.60
N LEU A 122 -10.10 -0.44 -1.47
CA LEU A 122 -10.35 -0.33 -2.91
C LEU A 122 -10.98 -1.63 -3.44
N LYS A 123 -12.10 -1.50 -4.11
CA LYS A 123 -12.80 -2.58 -4.82
C LYS A 123 -12.56 -2.44 -6.32
N THR A 124 -12.15 -3.54 -6.93
CA THR A 124 -12.05 -3.67 -8.39
C THR A 124 -12.97 -4.80 -8.82
N LEU A 125 -13.90 -4.53 -9.75
CA LEU A 125 -14.97 -5.49 -10.04
C LEU A 125 -14.48 -6.78 -10.70
N HIS A 126 -13.44 -6.68 -11.52
CA HIS A 126 -12.93 -7.81 -12.32
C HIS A 126 -11.67 -8.47 -11.74
N SER A 127 -11.01 -7.83 -10.80
CA SER A 127 -9.79 -8.34 -10.15
C SER A 127 -9.81 -8.00 -8.65
N PRO A 128 -10.63 -8.68 -7.85
CA PRO A 128 -10.89 -8.30 -6.46
C PRO A 128 -9.64 -8.38 -5.57
N GLN A 129 -8.64 -9.18 -5.94
CA GLN A 129 -7.38 -9.22 -5.23
C GLN A 129 -6.39 -8.22 -5.82
N GLN A 130 -5.93 -7.31 -4.98
CA GLN A 130 -5.00 -6.24 -5.35
C GLN A 130 -3.84 -6.17 -4.38
N ARG A 131 -2.63 -5.94 -4.91
CA ARG A 131 -1.42 -5.66 -4.11
C ARG A 131 -0.63 -4.52 -4.72
N ASN A 132 0.09 -3.78 -3.89
CA ASN A 132 0.98 -2.70 -4.34
C ASN A 132 0.27 -1.68 -5.24
N VAL A 133 -0.94 -1.34 -4.89
CA VAL A 133 -1.71 -0.28 -5.55
C VAL A 133 -1.11 1.07 -5.18
N VAL A 134 -1.09 1.99 -6.12
CA VAL A 134 -0.56 3.34 -5.95
C VAL A 134 -1.58 4.36 -6.42
N LEU A 135 -1.87 5.36 -5.59
CA LEU A 135 -2.73 6.49 -5.95
C LEU A 135 -1.92 7.51 -6.75
N HIS A 136 -2.47 7.98 -7.87
CA HIS A 136 -1.93 9.11 -8.63
C HIS A 136 -2.12 10.41 -7.82
N PRO A 137 -1.15 11.35 -7.82
CA PRO A 137 -1.23 12.56 -7.00
C PRO A 137 -2.25 13.60 -7.46
N GLU A 138 -2.76 13.48 -8.66
CA GLU A 138 -3.72 14.43 -9.26
C GLU A 138 -4.98 13.71 -9.73
N PHE A 139 -6.07 14.49 -9.83
CA PHE A 139 -7.27 14.02 -10.50
C PHE A 139 -7.03 13.80 -11.99
N ILE A 140 -7.50 12.70 -12.52
CA ILE A 140 -7.55 12.41 -13.96
C ILE A 140 -9.01 12.43 -14.39
N HIS A 141 -9.33 13.34 -15.31
CA HIS A 141 -10.73 13.60 -15.70
C HIS A 141 -11.68 13.88 -14.53
N GLY A 142 -11.17 14.56 -13.48
CA GLY A 142 -11.94 14.88 -12.28
C GLY A 142 -12.15 13.73 -11.31
N LYS A 143 -11.50 12.59 -11.51
CA LYS A 143 -11.61 11.39 -10.68
C LYS A 143 -10.27 11.03 -10.04
N TYR A 144 -10.30 10.30 -8.92
CA TYR A 144 -9.12 9.67 -8.36
C TYR A 144 -8.63 8.57 -9.29
N ALA A 145 -7.32 8.47 -9.48
CA ALA A 145 -6.72 7.52 -10.40
C ALA A 145 -5.75 6.59 -9.66
N PHE A 146 -5.86 5.30 -9.92
CA PHE A 146 -5.03 4.29 -9.28
C PHE A 146 -4.25 3.49 -10.32
N TYR A 147 -2.98 3.25 -10.02
CA TYR A 147 -2.21 2.18 -10.65
C TYR A 147 -2.42 0.93 -9.82
N THR A 148 -3.03 -0.06 -10.43
CA THR A 148 -3.42 -1.30 -9.79
C THR A 148 -2.45 -2.44 -10.13
N ARG A 149 -2.57 -3.53 -9.42
CA ARG A 149 -1.86 -4.76 -9.71
C ARG A 149 -2.81 -5.93 -9.50
N PRO A 150 -3.63 -6.22 -10.53
CA PRO A 150 -4.60 -7.29 -10.47
C PRO A 150 -3.91 -8.64 -10.25
N MET A 151 -4.48 -9.44 -9.37
CA MET A 151 -3.99 -10.76 -9.02
C MET A 151 -5.15 -11.72 -9.07
N ASP A 152 -5.15 -12.61 -10.05
CA ASP A 152 -6.17 -13.65 -10.17
C ASP A 152 -5.92 -14.78 -9.19
N ASP A 153 -4.63 -15.10 -8.97
CA ASP A 153 -4.18 -16.09 -8.00
C ASP A 153 -2.87 -15.65 -7.34
N PHE A 154 -2.66 -16.04 -6.08
CA PHE A 154 -1.46 -15.71 -5.32
C PHE A 154 -0.18 -16.32 -5.90
N ILE A 155 -0.29 -17.46 -6.56
CA ILE A 155 0.84 -18.27 -7.03
C ILE A 155 0.87 -18.43 -8.55
N ASP A 156 -0.23 -18.17 -9.25
CA ASP A 156 -0.24 -18.31 -10.71
C ASP A 156 0.67 -17.26 -11.36
N THR A 157 1.77 -17.76 -11.91
CA THR A 157 2.73 -16.96 -12.67
C THR A 157 2.39 -16.89 -14.15
N GLY A 158 1.36 -17.60 -14.59
CA GLY A 158 0.97 -17.74 -16.00
C GLY A 158 -0.06 -16.70 -16.46
N SER A 159 -1.04 -16.45 -15.64
CA SER A 159 -2.13 -15.49 -15.89
C SER A 159 -2.10 -14.36 -14.87
N GLY A 160 -2.76 -13.26 -15.14
CA GLY A 160 -2.81 -12.10 -14.27
C GLY A 160 -1.46 -11.37 -14.15
N GLY A 161 -1.47 -10.31 -13.39
CA GLY A 161 -0.31 -9.44 -13.20
C GLY A 161 -0.17 -8.41 -14.33
N GLY A 162 0.85 -7.59 -14.20
CA GLY A 162 0.97 -6.36 -14.97
C GLY A 162 0.54 -5.17 -14.12
N ILE A 163 0.66 -3.98 -14.69
CA ILE A 163 0.22 -2.75 -14.06
C ILE A 163 -1.09 -2.36 -14.70
N GLY A 164 -2.15 -2.31 -13.91
CA GLY A 164 -3.45 -1.80 -14.29
C GLY A 164 -3.57 -0.31 -14.00
N PHE A 165 -4.60 0.29 -14.53
CA PHE A 165 -5.00 1.66 -14.28
C PHE A 165 -6.53 1.72 -14.22
N GLY A 166 -7.06 2.43 -13.24
CA GLY A 166 -8.49 2.62 -13.08
C GLY A 166 -8.83 3.93 -12.40
N LEU A 167 -10.05 4.38 -12.62
CA LEU A 167 -10.58 5.63 -12.08
C LEU A 167 -11.68 5.34 -11.06
N CYS A 168 -11.75 6.18 -10.04
CA CYS A 168 -12.72 6.10 -8.96
C CYS A 168 -13.28 7.50 -8.68
N GLU A 169 -14.59 7.63 -8.51
CA GLU A 169 -15.24 8.92 -8.25
C GLU A 169 -15.16 9.33 -6.77
N ASP A 170 -15.34 8.37 -5.90
CA ASP A 170 -15.37 8.55 -4.44
C ASP A 170 -14.27 7.70 -3.79
N ILE A 171 -13.31 8.36 -3.16
CA ILE A 171 -12.19 7.66 -2.51
C ILE A 171 -12.57 7.09 -1.14
N GLU A 172 -13.62 7.58 -0.50
CA GLU A 172 -14.08 7.05 0.79
C GLU A 172 -14.72 5.66 0.63
N HIS A 173 -15.38 5.45 -0.54
CA HIS A 173 -15.96 4.18 -0.94
C HIS A 173 -15.40 3.75 -2.30
N ALA A 174 -14.08 3.59 -2.36
CA ALA A 174 -13.36 3.45 -3.62
C ALA A 174 -13.74 2.20 -4.41
N VAL A 175 -14.32 2.41 -5.59
CA VAL A 175 -14.69 1.36 -6.55
C VAL A 175 -14.16 1.72 -7.93
N ILE A 176 -13.43 0.80 -8.54
CA ILE A 176 -12.99 0.85 -9.94
C ILE A 176 -13.83 -0.14 -10.73
N ASP A 177 -14.69 0.39 -11.61
CA ASP A 177 -15.55 -0.42 -12.45
C ASP A 177 -14.80 -0.98 -13.67
N GLU A 178 -13.89 -0.19 -14.24
CA GLU A 178 -13.09 -0.56 -15.41
C GLU A 178 -11.61 -0.43 -15.10
N GLU A 179 -10.89 -1.52 -15.23
CA GLU A 179 -9.45 -1.60 -15.04
C GLU A 179 -8.76 -1.93 -16.36
N ILE A 180 -7.86 -1.06 -16.80
CA ILE A 180 -7.11 -1.21 -18.05
C ILE A 180 -5.69 -1.63 -17.74
N ILE A 181 -5.20 -2.71 -18.33
CA ILE A 181 -3.81 -3.13 -18.19
C ILE A 181 -2.92 -2.25 -19.08
N THR A 182 -2.20 -1.33 -18.45
CA THR A 182 -1.32 -0.36 -19.11
C THR A 182 0.06 -0.94 -19.40
N SER A 183 0.54 -1.85 -18.56
CA SER A 183 1.81 -2.56 -18.76
C SER A 183 1.61 -4.03 -18.50
N LYS A 184 1.58 -4.81 -19.58
CA LYS A 184 1.50 -6.27 -19.49
C LYS A 184 2.80 -6.83 -18.94
N ARG A 185 2.68 -7.88 -18.12
CA ARG A 185 3.83 -8.67 -17.73
C ARG A 185 4.50 -9.28 -18.95
N LYS A 186 5.82 -9.08 -19.07
CA LYS A 186 6.65 -9.71 -20.10
C LYS A 186 7.46 -10.83 -19.46
N TYR A 187 7.27 -12.03 -19.94
CA TYR A 187 7.99 -13.20 -19.45
C TYR A 187 9.32 -13.34 -20.19
N HIS A 188 10.32 -12.57 -19.81
CA HIS A 188 11.64 -12.67 -20.40
C HIS A 188 12.66 -13.35 -19.49
N THR A 189 12.41 -13.34 -18.17
CA THR A 189 13.28 -13.95 -17.17
C THR A 189 12.45 -14.43 -15.99
N ILE A 190 13.01 -15.29 -15.15
CA ILE A 190 12.42 -15.72 -13.89
C ILE A 190 12.16 -14.56 -12.89
N THR A 191 12.70 -13.38 -13.16
CA THR A 191 12.55 -12.20 -12.29
C THR A 191 11.27 -11.40 -12.52
N GLU A 192 10.57 -11.61 -13.65
CA GLU A 192 9.34 -10.90 -13.98
C GLU A 192 8.04 -11.63 -13.58
N ALA A 193 8.12 -12.54 -12.65
CA ALA A 193 6.95 -13.27 -12.19
C ALA A 193 5.85 -12.35 -11.60
N LYS A 194 6.26 -11.20 -11.04
CA LYS A 194 5.34 -10.21 -10.46
C LYS A 194 5.90 -8.81 -10.66
N ASN A 195 5.20 -7.95 -11.37
CA ASN A 195 5.53 -6.53 -11.48
C ASN A 195 4.42 -5.66 -10.87
N GLY A 196 4.75 -4.45 -10.48
CA GLY A 196 3.83 -3.48 -9.89
C GLY A 196 4.38 -2.07 -10.03
N ALA A 197 3.56 -1.07 -9.75
CA ALA A 197 3.92 0.34 -9.94
C ALA A 197 5.10 0.81 -9.05
N GLY A 198 5.33 0.18 -7.93
CA GLY A 198 6.46 0.51 -7.05
C GLY A 198 6.32 1.85 -6.35
N ALA A 199 6.98 2.89 -6.86
CA ALA A 199 6.92 4.24 -6.29
C ALA A 199 5.67 5.00 -6.72
N VAL A 200 5.28 5.99 -5.91
CA VAL A 200 4.22 6.95 -6.28
C VAL A 200 4.72 7.81 -7.44
N PRO A 201 3.87 8.10 -8.45
CA PRO A 201 4.20 9.04 -9.50
C PRO A 201 4.53 10.43 -8.93
N ILE A 202 5.56 11.05 -9.47
CA ILE A 202 5.93 12.43 -9.16
C ILE A 202 5.59 13.32 -10.34
N LYS A 203 5.20 14.54 -10.03
CA LYS A 203 4.87 15.58 -10.99
C LYS A 203 6.15 16.20 -11.56
#